data_3fcad807711791fb746086e088890356
#
_entry.id   3fcad807711791fb746086e088890356
#
_cell.length_a   1.000
_cell.length_b   1.000
_cell.length_c   1.000
_cell.angle_alpha   90.00
_cell.angle_beta   90.00
_cell.angle_gamma   90.00
#
_symmetry.space_group_name_H-M   'P 1'
#
loop_
_entity.id
_entity.type
_entity.pdbx_description
1 polymer ?
#
loop_
_entity_poly.entity_id
_entity_poly.type
_entity_poly.pdbx_seq_one_letter_code
_entity_poly.pdbx_strand_id
1 'polypeptide(L)'
;MALKAITTQTLSANRFNVKRANNPKLSFPVSARLLLVAGGGGGGVTNSGDGGGGGGGAGGLLYYGTEIPKVVNGEALSLLPGVNYTVTVGGGGSGAPGAGTGINGSNTVFTNTTVTLTAIGGGRGAGGAPFGPYSTYGGSGGGLYGGVSSSEPGQGNPGSAGTGAPCYNGGGGGGAGTAGTTTTGGNGLAYSITGTPVTYAGGGGGKGRCGGYAGGTGGGGTGGSSAGTTNTGGGGGGNDGGAAFAGGSGICIISAESAAVSTNGSPTYTQNGGRHIYQFNNSGSIMF
;
A
#
# COMPACT_ATOMS: atom_id res chain seq x y z
N MET A 1 -64.63 -4.24 24.00
CA MET A 1 -63.71 -3.51 23.06
C MET A 1 -62.60 -4.51 22.66
N ALA A 2 -62.66 -5.03 21.46
CA ALA A 2 -61.69 -6.04 20.99
C ALA A 2 -60.59 -5.31 20.18
N LEU A 3 -59.31 -5.46 20.61
CA LEU A 3 -58.18 -5.01 19.86
C LEU A 3 -58.00 -5.91 18.62
N LYS A 4 -58.07 -5.32 17.42
CA LYS A 4 -57.69 -5.99 16.16
C LYS A 4 -56.18 -6.11 16.09
N ALA A 5 -55.67 -7.35 16.02
CA ALA A 5 -54.28 -7.62 15.77
C ALA A 5 -53.89 -7.14 14.36
N ILE A 6 -52.86 -6.31 14.27
CA ILE A 6 -52.23 -5.90 13.00
C ILE A 6 -51.30 -7.04 12.59
N THR A 7 -51.70 -7.78 11.57
CA THR A 7 -50.82 -8.77 10.92
C THR A 7 -49.75 -8.03 10.12
N THR A 8 -48.48 -8.22 10.49
CA THR A 8 -47.31 -7.81 9.71
C THR A 8 -47.31 -8.58 8.38
N GLN A 9 -47.68 -7.88 7.29
CA GLN A 9 -47.43 -8.40 5.96
C GLN A 9 -45.94 -8.39 5.70
N THR A 10 -45.33 -9.54 5.57
CA THR A 10 -43.99 -9.72 5.00
C THR A 10 -44.02 -9.28 3.54
N LEU A 11 -43.47 -8.11 3.24
CA LEU A 11 -43.24 -7.64 1.88
C LEU A 11 -42.25 -8.58 1.21
N SER A 12 -42.70 -9.40 0.25
CA SER A 12 -41.83 -10.32 -0.48
C SER A 12 -40.80 -9.55 -1.33
N ALA A 13 -39.57 -10.04 -1.36
CA ALA A 13 -38.43 -9.45 -2.08
C ALA A 13 -38.72 -9.17 -3.59
N ASN A 14 -39.67 -9.87 -4.17
CA ASN A 14 -40.07 -9.68 -5.58
C ASN A 14 -40.76 -8.34 -5.90
N ARG A 15 -41.42 -7.69 -4.93
CA ARG A 15 -42.04 -6.38 -5.20
C ARG A 15 -41.03 -5.23 -5.27
N PHE A 16 -39.87 -5.39 -4.70
CA PHE A 16 -38.79 -4.38 -4.81
C PHE A 16 -38.12 -4.39 -6.20
N ASN A 17 -38.02 -5.56 -6.85
CA ASN A 17 -37.37 -5.68 -8.15
C ASN A 17 -38.19 -5.07 -9.31
N VAL A 18 -39.50 -5.10 -9.25
CA VAL A 18 -40.35 -4.58 -10.33
C VAL A 18 -40.34 -3.04 -10.39
N LYS A 19 -40.18 -2.36 -9.24
CA LYS A 19 -40.06 -0.88 -9.22
C LYS A 19 -38.67 -0.36 -9.59
N ARG A 20 -37.63 -1.20 -9.58
CA ARG A 20 -36.26 -0.85 -9.99
C ARG A 20 -36.16 -0.55 -11.49
N ALA A 21 -36.89 -1.29 -12.31
CA ALA A 21 -36.78 -1.18 -13.77
C ALA A 21 -37.42 0.08 -14.37
N ASN A 22 -38.34 0.74 -13.67
CA ASN A 22 -39.17 1.81 -14.21
C ASN A 22 -39.02 3.18 -13.53
N ASN A 23 -38.07 3.33 -12.58
CA ASN A 23 -37.79 4.64 -11.95
C ASN A 23 -36.31 5.00 -12.11
N PRO A 24 -35.93 5.78 -13.12
CA PRO A 24 -34.54 6.16 -13.38
C PRO A 24 -33.90 7.04 -12.29
N LYS A 25 -34.69 7.45 -11.27
CA LYS A 25 -34.19 8.26 -10.13
C LYS A 25 -33.81 7.47 -8.87
N LEU A 26 -34.03 6.14 -8.84
CA LEU A 26 -33.63 5.28 -7.73
C LEU A 26 -32.37 4.52 -8.12
N SER A 27 -31.24 5.21 -8.12
CA SER A 27 -29.94 4.55 -8.20
C SER A 27 -29.46 4.21 -6.79
N PHE A 28 -29.24 2.92 -6.53
CA PHE A 28 -28.73 2.45 -5.24
C PHE A 28 -27.20 2.52 -5.23
N PRO A 29 -26.59 2.82 -4.07
CA PRO A 29 -25.14 2.77 -3.95
C PRO A 29 -24.58 1.40 -4.36
N VAL A 30 -23.45 1.39 -5.02
CA VAL A 30 -22.74 0.17 -5.41
C VAL A 30 -21.79 -0.25 -4.28
N SER A 31 -21.96 -1.45 -3.77
CA SER A 31 -21.03 -2.00 -2.78
C SER A 31 -19.71 -2.36 -3.44
N ALA A 32 -18.62 -1.79 -2.97
CA ALA A 32 -17.28 -1.99 -3.49
C ALA A 32 -16.25 -2.26 -2.39
N ARG A 33 -15.41 -3.28 -2.59
CA ARG A 33 -14.17 -3.46 -1.82
C ARG A 33 -13.09 -2.61 -2.46
N LEU A 34 -12.21 -2.04 -1.64
CA LEU A 34 -11.13 -1.17 -2.10
C LEU A 34 -9.82 -1.58 -1.43
N LEU A 35 -8.76 -1.74 -2.22
CA LEU A 35 -7.39 -1.83 -1.75
C LEU A 35 -6.60 -0.65 -2.32
N LEU A 36 -6.01 0.16 -1.45
CA LEU A 36 -5.06 1.21 -1.79
C LEU A 36 -3.69 0.85 -1.24
N VAL A 37 -2.69 0.87 -2.10
CA VAL A 37 -1.29 0.72 -1.71
C VAL A 37 -0.51 1.90 -2.29
N ALA A 38 0.18 2.64 -1.44
CA ALA A 38 1.02 3.76 -1.86
C ALA A 38 2.35 3.29 -2.44
N GLY A 39 3.12 4.19 -3.05
CA GLY A 39 4.47 3.89 -3.49
C GLY A 39 5.41 3.64 -2.31
N GLY A 40 6.32 2.68 -2.43
CA GLY A 40 7.37 2.40 -1.44
C GLY A 40 8.47 3.45 -1.46
N GLY A 41 9.19 3.62 -0.36
CA GLY A 41 10.36 4.49 -0.27
C GLY A 41 11.60 3.89 -0.93
N GLY A 42 12.53 4.73 -1.40
CA GLY A 42 13.83 4.32 -1.90
C GLY A 42 14.81 3.99 -0.78
N GLY A 43 15.78 3.12 -1.06
CA GLY A 43 16.85 2.75 -0.12
C GLY A 43 17.88 3.86 0.08
N GLY A 44 18.60 3.82 1.20
CA GLY A 44 19.73 4.69 1.53
C GLY A 44 21.07 4.07 1.16
N VAL A 45 22.12 4.90 1.13
CA VAL A 45 23.51 4.52 0.84
C VAL A 45 24.45 5.05 1.91
N THR A 46 25.47 4.24 2.26
CA THR A 46 26.63 4.72 3.00
C THR A 46 27.86 4.78 2.10
N ASN A 47 28.88 5.55 2.52
CA ASN A 47 30.21 5.41 1.94
C ASN A 47 30.76 4.00 2.19
N SER A 48 31.43 3.45 1.19
CA SER A 48 32.08 2.13 1.30
C SER A 48 32.93 2.06 2.55
N GLY A 49 32.57 1.16 3.45
CA GLY A 49 33.32 0.91 4.67
C GLY A 49 32.86 1.63 5.92
N ASP A 50 31.92 2.57 5.90
CA ASP A 50 31.54 3.39 7.06
C ASP A 50 30.19 2.97 7.69
N GLY A 51 29.51 1.97 7.12
CA GLY A 51 28.23 1.51 7.66
C GLY A 51 27.36 0.89 6.57
N GLY A 52 26.13 0.53 6.89
CA GLY A 52 25.18 -0.07 5.97
C GLY A 52 24.07 0.88 5.54
N GLY A 53 23.66 0.84 4.28
CA GLY A 53 22.49 1.56 3.79
C GLY A 53 21.19 0.88 4.21
N GLY A 54 20.25 1.64 4.76
CA GLY A 54 18.94 1.15 5.17
C GLY A 54 18.00 0.91 3.98
N GLY A 55 17.16 -0.12 4.09
CA GLY A 55 16.08 -0.37 3.12
C GLY A 55 14.96 0.67 3.23
N GLY A 56 14.29 0.97 2.11
CA GLY A 56 13.09 1.82 2.11
C GLY A 56 11.90 1.11 2.77
N GLY A 57 11.03 1.87 3.43
CA GLY A 57 9.76 1.36 3.95
C GLY A 57 8.76 1.08 2.81
N ALA A 58 7.86 0.15 3.02
CA ALA A 58 6.75 -0.07 2.12
C ALA A 58 5.78 1.11 2.10
N GLY A 59 5.06 1.29 1.00
CA GLY A 59 3.91 2.18 0.93
C GLY A 59 2.83 1.78 1.93
N GLY A 60 2.11 2.75 2.47
CA GLY A 60 0.96 2.50 3.31
C GLY A 60 -0.09 1.69 2.58
N LEU A 61 -0.80 0.83 3.31
CA LEU A 61 -1.84 -0.04 2.80
C LEU A 61 -3.14 0.23 3.53
N LEU A 62 -4.21 0.49 2.76
CA LEU A 62 -5.58 0.59 3.26
C LEU A 62 -6.45 -0.43 2.55
N TYR A 63 -7.27 -1.14 3.30
CA TYR A 63 -8.24 -2.07 2.76
C TYR A 63 -9.63 -1.81 3.35
N TYR A 64 -10.64 -1.70 2.49
CA TYR A 64 -12.06 -1.59 2.82
C TYR A 64 -12.81 -2.80 2.29
N GLY A 65 -13.30 -3.65 3.19
CA GLY A 65 -13.95 -4.90 2.83
C GLY A 65 -13.97 -5.90 3.97
N THR A 66 -14.17 -7.17 3.64
CA THR A 66 -14.41 -8.25 4.63
C THR A 66 -13.25 -9.24 4.79
N GLU A 67 -12.14 -9.08 4.06
CA GLU A 67 -11.00 -9.99 4.15
C GLU A 67 -10.17 -9.78 5.41
N ILE A 68 -9.56 -10.83 5.91
CA ILE A 68 -8.63 -10.84 7.04
C ILE A 68 -7.27 -11.32 6.49
N PRO A 69 -6.13 -10.75 6.91
CA PRO A 69 -5.93 -9.81 8.01
C PRO A 69 -6.30 -8.37 7.63
N LYS A 70 -6.90 -7.66 8.57
CA LYS A 70 -7.20 -6.24 8.41
C LYS A 70 -6.10 -5.40 9.05
N VAL A 71 -5.43 -4.56 8.28
CA VAL A 71 -4.80 -3.36 8.82
C VAL A 71 -5.85 -2.27 8.74
N VAL A 72 -6.14 -1.57 9.77
CA VAL A 72 -7.17 -0.58 9.96
C VAL A 72 -7.97 -0.23 8.71
N ASN A 73 -9.20 -0.67 8.72
CA ASN A 73 -9.95 -0.61 7.50
C ASN A 73 -11.39 -0.35 7.88
N GLY A 74 -12.17 -0.04 6.91
CA GLY A 74 -13.61 0.05 7.04
C GLY A 74 -14.29 -1.16 6.41
N GLU A 75 -15.59 -1.18 6.54
CA GLU A 75 -16.46 -2.03 5.74
C GLU A 75 -16.34 -1.66 4.25
N ALA A 76 -16.90 -2.50 3.37
CA ALA A 76 -17.00 -2.20 1.96
C ALA A 76 -17.65 -0.83 1.72
N LEU A 77 -17.14 -0.08 0.75
CA LEU A 77 -17.61 1.26 0.45
C LEU A 77 -18.96 1.23 -0.27
N SER A 78 -19.79 2.22 0.02
CA SER A 78 -21.03 2.49 -0.73
C SER A 78 -20.77 3.60 -1.76
N LEU A 79 -20.45 3.22 -2.99
CA LEU A 79 -20.14 4.16 -4.07
C LEU A 79 -21.44 4.67 -4.71
N LEU A 80 -21.57 5.99 -4.85
CA LEU A 80 -22.76 6.62 -5.41
C LEU A 80 -22.76 6.55 -6.92
N PRO A 81 -23.84 6.08 -7.56
CA PRO A 81 -23.99 6.07 -9.01
C PRO A 81 -23.94 7.48 -9.61
N GLY A 82 -23.33 7.60 -10.78
CA GLY A 82 -23.16 8.88 -11.48
C GLY A 82 -22.12 9.82 -10.88
N VAL A 83 -21.43 9.40 -9.80
CA VAL A 83 -20.32 10.14 -9.18
C VAL A 83 -19.00 9.64 -9.73
N ASN A 84 -18.16 10.57 -10.17
CA ASN A 84 -16.80 10.24 -10.62
C ASN A 84 -15.85 10.19 -9.42
N TYR A 85 -15.13 9.07 -9.28
CA TYR A 85 -14.08 8.85 -8.28
C TYR A 85 -12.72 8.93 -8.97
N THR A 86 -11.88 9.84 -8.52
CA THR A 86 -10.51 9.99 -9.00
C THR A 86 -9.57 9.06 -8.25
N VAL A 87 -8.70 8.39 -8.99
CA VAL A 87 -7.63 7.53 -8.48
C VAL A 87 -6.30 8.18 -8.83
N THR A 88 -5.49 8.49 -7.81
CA THR A 88 -4.09 8.85 -7.99
C THR A 88 -3.24 7.69 -7.50
N VAL A 89 -2.39 7.12 -8.33
CA VAL A 89 -1.47 6.05 -7.97
C VAL A 89 -0.11 6.64 -7.69
N GLY A 90 0.43 6.40 -6.49
CA GLY A 90 1.71 6.93 -6.04
C GLY A 90 2.89 6.20 -6.68
N GLY A 91 3.89 6.95 -7.12
CA GLY A 91 5.16 6.40 -7.58
C GLY A 91 6.06 5.97 -6.41
N GLY A 92 6.97 5.02 -6.66
CA GLY A 92 8.04 4.69 -5.74
C GLY A 92 9.06 5.82 -5.61
N GLY A 93 9.63 5.99 -4.42
CA GLY A 93 10.70 6.95 -4.16
C GLY A 93 12.03 6.47 -4.78
N SER A 94 12.84 7.39 -5.28
CA SER A 94 14.17 7.07 -5.80
C SER A 94 15.11 6.62 -4.68
N GLY A 95 15.97 5.64 -4.96
CA GLY A 95 17.10 5.32 -4.10
C GLY A 95 18.12 6.45 -4.06
N ALA A 96 18.92 6.53 -3.01
CA ALA A 96 20.03 7.48 -2.93
C ALA A 96 21.02 7.25 -4.07
N PRO A 97 21.44 8.29 -4.82
CA PRO A 97 22.39 8.15 -5.92
C PRO A 97 23.84 7.93 -5.47
N GLY A 98 24.13 8.19 -4.22
CA GLY A 98 25.40 8.06 -3.51
C GLY A 98 25.15 8.13 -2.02
N ALA A 99 26.20 8.34 -1.21
CA ALA A 99 26.04 8.41 0.26
C ALA A 99 24.94 9.39 0.67
N GLY A 100 23.97 8.91 1.44
CA GLY A 100 22.82 9.69 1.87
C GLY A 100 21.53 8.87 1.96
N THR A 101 20.42 9.58 2.02
CA THR A 101 19.08 8.99 2.14
C THR A 101 18.41 8.84 0.78
N GLY A 102 17.56 7.84 0.65
CA GLY A 102 16.62 7.76 -0.47
C GLY A 102 15.55 8.87 -0.40
N ILE A 103 14.50 8.70 -1.17
CA ILE A 103 13.32 9.58 -1.22
C ILE A 103 12.10 8.78 -0.79
N ASN A 104 11.15 9.43 -0.10
CA ASN A 104 9.88 8.80 0.26
C ASN A 104 9.08 8.44 -1.00
N GLY A 105 8.28 7.39 -0.92
CA GLY A 105 7.25 7.11 -1.93
C GLY A 105 6.16 8.18 -1.95
N SER A 106 5.37 8.19 -3.01
CA SER A 106 4.22 9.08 -3.15
C SER A 106 2.93 8.40 -2.69
N ASN A 107 1.97 9.22 -2.25
CA ASN A 107 0.66 8.74 -1.78
C ASN A 107 -0.18 8.16 -2.93
N THR A 108 -0.97 7.12 -2.62
CA THR A 108 -2.08 6.68 -3.46
C THR A 108 -3.39 7.19 -2.86
N VAL A 109 -4.21 7.83 -3.69
CA VAL A 109 -5.42 8.51 -3.24
C VAL A 109 -6.63 8.05 -4.05
N PHE A 110 -7.72 7.74 -3.35
CA PHE A 110 -9.05 7.53 -3.92
C PHE A 110 -9.98 8.63 -3.39
N THR A 111 -10.53 9.46 -4.27
CA THR A 111 -11.28 10.65 -3.82
C THR A 111 -12.43 11.02 -4.75
N ASN A 112 -13.41 11.66 -4.16
CA ASN A 112 -14.44 12.46 -4.82
C ASN A 112 -14.71 13.75 -4.01
N THR A 113 -15.81 14.45 -4.27
CA THR A 113 -16.16 15.70 -3.56
C THR A 113 -16.47 15.51 -2.07
N THR A 114 -16.74 14.28 -1.60
CA THR A 114 -17.18 13.98 -0.21
C THR A 114 -16.29 13.01 0.53
N VAL A 115 -15.53 12.17 -0.17
CA VAL A 115 -14.67 11.13 0.42
C VAL A 115 -13.26 11.30 -0.11
N THR A 116 -12.27 11.26 0.79
CA THR A 116 -10.86 11.17 0.43
C THR A 116 -10.21 10.11 1.30
N LEU A 117 -9.66 9.08 0.65
CA LEU A 117 -8.91 7.99 1.27
C LEU A 117 -7.49 8.06 0.75
N THR A 118 -6.52 8.16 1.66
CA THR A 118 -5.11 8.35 1.31
C THR A 118 -4.25 7.28 1.96
N ALA A 119 -3.65 6.43 1.15
CA ALA A 119 -2.52 5.61 1.55
C ALA A 119 -1.24 6.44 1.45
N ILE A 120 -0.47 6.52 2.53
CA ILE A 120 0.71 7.38 2.66
C ILE A 120 1.92 6.67 2.04
N GLY A 121 2.74 7.40 1.28
CA GLY A 121 3.97 6.86 0.69
C GLY A 121 4.92 6.28 1.74
N GLY A 122 5.70 5.26 1.37
CA GLY A 122 6.67 4.61 2.22
C GLY A 122 7.83 5.52 2.60
N GLY A 123 8.36 5.37 3.81
CA GLY A 123 9.50 6.11 4.32
C GLY A 123 10.80 5.72 3.60
N ARG A 124 11.65 6.68 3.33
CA ARG A 124 12.97 6.46 2.72
C ARG A 124 13.91 5.69 3.64
N GLY A 125 14.80 4.90 3.10
CA GLY A 125 15.95 4.33 3.80
C GLY A 125 17.02 5.39 4.04
N ALA A 126 17.71 5.31 5.18
CA ALA A 126 18.79 6.23 5.53
C ALA A 126 20.16 5.63 5.20
N GLY A 127 21.13 6.51 4.93
CA GLY A 127 22.54 6.17 4.93
C GLY A 127 23.09 6.08 6.37
N GLY A 128 24.33 5.56 6.51
CA GLY A 128 25.04 5.47 7.79
C GLY A 128 25.61 6.80 8.27
N ALA A 129 26.35 6.73 9.39
CA ALA A 129 27.07 7.89 9.94
C ALA A 129 28.01 8.54 8.90
N PRO A 130 28.21 9.88 8.94
CA PRO A 130 27.75 10.83 9.94
C PRO A 130 26.37 11.43 9.69
N PHE A 131 25.61 10.86 8.75
CA PHE A 131 24.25 11.31 8.43
C PHE A 131 23.30 10.92 9.55
N GLY A 132 22.98 11.84 10.45
CA GLY A 132 22.21 11.65 11.69
C GLY A 132 20.84 10.99 11.52
N PRO A 133 20.05 10.88 12.60
CA PRO A 133 18.73 10.24 12.59
C PRO A 133 17.76 11.11 11.79
N TYR A 134 17.73 10.94 10.48
CA TYR A 134 16.68 11.56 9.66
C TYR A 134 15.37 10.78 9.88
N SER A 135 14.30 11.50 10.19
CA SER A 135 12.97 10.93 10.23
C SER A 135 12.65 10.24 8.90
N THR A 136 12.45 8.95 8.95
CA THR A 136 12.09 8.13 7.80
C THR A 136 10.60 7.73 7.89
N TYR A 137 9.78 8.71 8.27
CA TYR A 137 8.33 8.55 8.39
C TYR A 137 7.69 8.29 7.02
N GLY A 138 6.71 7.40 7.02
CA GLY A 138 5.93 7.04 5.85
C GLY A 138 4.80 6.10 6.23
N GLY A 139 4.07 5.57 5.26
CA GLY A 139 3.07 4.52 5.47
C GLY A 139 3.66 3.38 6.27
N SER A 140 4.81 2.82 5.81
CA SER A 140 5.75 2.07 6.64
C SER A 140 7.07 2.85 6.72
N GLY A 141 7.77 2.77 7.85
CA GLY A 141 9.03 3.50 8.07
C GLY A 141 10.21 2.86 7.35
N GLY A 142 11.18 3.66 6.90
CA GLY A 142 12.43 3.16 6.30
C GLY A 142 13.42 2.65 7.35
N GLY A 143 14.37 1.82 6.93
CA GLY A 143 15.46 1.33 7.78
C GLY A 143 16.52 2.40 8.04
N LEU A 144 17.15 2.35 9.22
CA LEU A 144 18.16 3.30 9.67
C LEU A 144 19.48 2.60 10.02
N TYR A 145 20.58 3.35 10.17
CA TYR A 145 21.80 2.83 10.79
C TYR A 145 21.72 2.86 12.34
N GLY A 146 21.07 3.85 12.93
CA GLY A 146 20.89 3.96 14.38
C GLY A 146 19.54 4.55 14.73
N GLY A 147 18.70 3.79 15.39
CA GLY A 147 17.35 4.19 15.77
C GLY A 147 16.26 3.44 15.00
N VAL A 148 15.04 3.62 15.41
CA VAL A 148 13.84 3.08 14.72
C VAL A 148 13.09 4.22 14.04
N SER A 149 12.54 3.96 12.87
CA SER A 149 11.68 4.89 12.17
C SER A 149 10.24 4.76 12.65
N SER A 150 9.43 5.78 12.35
CA SER A 150 7.99 5.74 12.61
C SER A 150 7.19 5.43 11.33
N SER A 151 5.99 4.93 11.52
CA SER A 151 5.03 4.64 10.44
C SER A 151 3.70 5.34 10.71
N GLU A 152 2.90 5.51 9.66
CA GLU A 152 1.52 5.96 9.80
C GLU A 152 0.71 4.89 10.52
N PRO A 153 0.07 5.22 11.67
CA PRO A 153 -0.74 4.26 12.42
C PRO A 153 -1.79 3.60 11.53
N GLY A 154 -1.81 2.27 11.53
CA GLY A 154 -2.78 1.48 10.80
C GLY A 154 -2.55 1.36 9.29
N GLN A 155 -1.46 1.90 8.75
CA GLN A 155 -1.12 1.74 7.33
C GLN A 155 0.15 0.94 7.11
N GLY A 156 0.95 0.72 8.16
CA GLY A 156 2.19 -0.04 8.09
C GLY A 156 2.91 -0.12 9.42
N ASN A 157 4.14 -0.60 9.40
CA ASN A 157 4.96 -0.81 10.58
C ASN A 157 6.30 -0.06 10.47
N PRO A 158 6.99 0.20 11.59
CA PRO A 158 8.28 0.87 11.57
C PRO A 158 9.37 0.02 10.92
N GLY A 159 10.36 0.68 10.34
CA GLY A 159 11.63 0.08 10.01
C GLY A 159 12.52 -0.05 11.26
N SER A 160 13.62 -0.75 11.12
CA SER A 160 14.54 -1.06 12.22
C SER A 160 15.86 -0.31 12.10
N ALA A 161 16.57 -0.24 13.23
CA ALA A 161 17.97 0.11 13.26
C ALA A 161 18.82 -1.03 12.67
N GLY A 162 19.92 -0.67 12.02
CA GLY A 162 20.97 -1.60 11.62
C GLY A 162 21.85 -2.04 12.80
N THR A 163 22.89 -2.80 12.49
CA THR A 163 23.88 -3.27 13.47
C THR A 163 25.24 -2.59 13.28
N GLY A 164 25.99 -2.45 14.36
CA GLY A 164 27.37 -1.98 14.35
C GLY A 164 28.38 -3.05 13.87
N ALA A 165 29.64 -2.88 14.35
CA ALA A 165 30.73 -3.80 14.05
C ALA A 165 30.38 -5.29 14.35
N PRO A 166 30.93 -6.24 13.57
CA PRO A 166 31.88 -6.05 12.45
C PRO A 166 31.21 -5.76 11.09
N CYS A 167 29.86 -5.99 10.96
CA CYS A 167 29.17 -5.97 9.67
C CYS A 167 28.62 -4.61 9.27
N TYR A 168 28.41 -3.70 10.24
CA TYR A 168 27.87 -2.36 9.98
C TYR A 168 26.65 -2.37 9.05
N ASN A 169 25.63 -3.16 9.38
CA ASN A 169 24.46 -3.33 8.53
C ASN A 169 23.49 -2.16 8.63
N GLY A 170 22.89 -1.79 7.53
CA GLY A 170 21.71 -0.95 7.50
C GLY A 170 20.47 -1.75 7.93
N GLY A 171 19.54 -1.10 8.60
CA GLY A 171 18.28 -1.69 9.04
C GLY A 171 17.34 -1.99 7.87
N GLY A 172 16.45 -2.96 8.03
CA GLY A 172 15.35 -3.21 7.10
C GLY A 172 14.22 -2.20 7.25
N GLY A 173 13.58 -1.82 6.13
CA GLY A 173 12.36 -1.03 6.13
C GLY A 173 11.16 -1.82 6.63
N GLY A 174 10.16 -1.14 7.21
CA GLY A 174 8.91 -1.75 7.64
C GLY A 174 8.05 -2.21 6.46
N GLY A 175 7.23 -3.22 6.66
CA GLY A 175 6.17 -3.67 5.76
C GLY A 175 4.78 -3.42 6.33
N ALA A 176 3.74 -3.63 5.54
CA ALA A 176 2.37 -3.47 6.04
C ALA A 176 1.99 -4.52 7.10
N GLY A 177 2.56 -5.73 7.02
CA GLY A 177 2.27 -6.83 7.94
C GLY A 177 3.16 -6.89 9.16
N THR A 178 4.47 -6.60 9.01
CA THR A 178 5.45 -6.66 10.11
C THR A 178 6.44 -5.52 10.05
N ALA A 179 7.00 -5.16 11.20
CA ALA A 179 8.14 -4.24 11.26
C ALA A 179 9.36 -4.84 10.53
N GLY A 180 10.27 -3.95 10.10
CA GLY A 180 11.59 -4.35 9.65
C GLY A 180 12.40 -4.97 10.78
N THR A 181 13.39 -5.79 10.44
CA THR A 181 14.38 -6.29 11.39
C THR A 181 15.69 -5.52 11.25
N THR A 182 16.66 -5.86 12.05
CA THR A 182 18.00 -5.23 12.01
C THR A 182 18.65 -5.28 10.62
N THR A 183 18.14 -6.08 9.70
CA THR A 183 18.71 -6.27 8.36
C THR A 183 17.65 -6.51 7.29
N THR A 184 16.64 -7.33 7.58
CA THR A 184 15.63 -7.71 6.55
C THR A 184 14.40 -6.80 6.58
N GLY A 185 13.81 -6.59 5.42
CA GLY A 185 12.55 -5.86 5.30
C GLY A 185 11.39 -6.59 5.96
N GLY A 186 10.43 -5.82 6.50
CA GLY A 186 9.18 -6.32 7.04
C GLY A 186 8.27 -6.88 5.95
N ASN A 187 7.53 -7.93 6.25
CA ASN A 187 6.59 -8.54 5.31
C ASN A 187 5.35 -7.66 5.08
N GLY A 188 4.79 -7.79 3.89
CA GLY A 188 3.51 -7.21 3.51
C GLY A 188 2.32 -8.03 3.97
N LEU A 189 1.14 -7.67 3.47
CA LEU A 189 -0.14 -8.33 3.72
C LEU A 189 -0.72 -8.89 2.44
N ALA A 190 -1.33 -10.08 2.53
CA ALA A 190 -1.97 -10.73 1.41
C ALA A 190 -3.49 -10.44 1.40
N TYR A 191 -4.02 -10.11 0.22
CA TYR A 191 -5.44 -9.94 -0.04
C TYR A 191 -5.86 -10.69 -1.31
N SER A 192 -7.07 -11.23 -1.29
CA SER A 192 -7.68 -11.98 -2.41
C SER A 192 -8.66 -11.13 -3.22
N ILE A 193 -8.56 -9.79 -3.15
CA ILE A 193 -9.48 -8.86 -3.81
C ILE A 193 -9.56 -9.08 -5.33
N THR A 194 -8.51 -9.64 -5.95
CA THR A 194 -8.45 -10.00 -7.37
C THR A 194 -8.92 -11.43 -7.67
N GLY A 195 -9.25 -12.20 -6.62
CA GLY A 195 -9.68 -13.61 -6.71
C GLY A 195 -8.63 -14.62 -6.25
N THR A 196 -7.35 -14.27 -6.25
CA THR A 196 -6.26 -15.08 -5.69
C THR A 196 -5.46 -14.22 -4.70
N PRO A 197 -4.86 -14.83 -3.64
CA PRO A 197 -4.05 -14.09 -2.69
C PRO A 197 -2.81 -13.48 -3.36
N VAL A 198 -2.67 -12.15 -3.24
CA VAL A 198 -1.46 -11.40 -3.65
C VAL A 198 -0.98 -10.61 -2.44
N THR A 199 0.33 -10.69 -2.16
CA THR A 199 0.96 -9.95 -1.06
C THR A 199 1.43 -8.58 -1.55
N TYR A 200 1.13 -7.51 -0.79
CA TYR A 200 1.48 -6.12 -1.09
C TYR A 200 2.25 -5.49 0.07
N ALA A 201 2.98 -4.43 -0.23
CA ALA A 201 3.63 -3.56 0.73
C ALA A 201 4.66 -4.26 1.64
N GLY A 202 5.65 -4.95 1.03
CA GLY A 202 6.85 -5.46 1.70
C GLY A 202 7.94 -4.39 1.80
N GLY A 203 8.64 -4.29 2.95
CA GLY A 203 9.76 -3.37 3.15
C GLY A 203 11.04 -3.81 2.45
N GLY A 204 11.94 -2.87 2.13
CA GLY A 204 13.25 -3.14 1.55
C GLY A 204 14.23 -3.69 2.58
N GLY A 205 15.16 -4.55 2.15
CA GLY A 205 16.28 -5.05 2.95
C GLY A 205 17.41 -4.03 3.07
N GLY A 206 18.12 -4.05 4.19
CA GLY A 206 19.35 -3.28 4.38
C GLY A 206 20.54 -3.92 3.69
N LYS A 207 21.64 -3.18 3.58
CA LYS A 207 22.93 -3.63 3.06
C LYS A 207 24.02 -3.23 4.06
N GLY A 208 25.06 -4.04 4.20
CA GLY A 208 26.25 -3.74 4.97
C GLY A 208 27.45 -4.50 4.43
N ARG A 209 28.60 -4.40 5.11
CA ARG A 209 29.85 -5.05 4.69
C ARG A 209 29.73 -6.56 4.55
N CYS A 210 28.91 -7.22 5.39
CA CYS A 210 28.76 -8.68 5.36
C CYS A 210 27.78 -9.19 4.30
N GLY A 211 27.08 -8.30 3.58
CA GLY A 211 26.18 -8.69 2.51
C GLY A 211 24.94 -7.80 2.39
N GLY A 212 24.09 -8.14 1.45
CA GLY A 212 22.73 -7.59 1.30
C GLY A 212 21.70 -8.54 1.87
N TYR A 213 20.65 -7.98 2.43
CA TYR A 213 19.61 -8.75 3.13
C TYR A 213 18.28 -8.66 2.39
N ALA A 214 17.49 -9.72 2.54
CA ALA A 214 16.22 -9.85 1.83
C ALA A 214 15.25 -8.71 2.13
N GLY A 215 14.52 -8.27 1.12
CA GLY A 215 13.29 -7.51 1.31
C GLY A 215 12.17 -8.40 1.82
N GLY A 216 11.13 -7.80 2.40
CA GLY A 216 9.94 -8.48 2.83
C GLY A 216 9.10 -9.01 1.68
N THR A 217 8.33 -10.07 1.92
CA THR A 217 7.30 -10.53 0.98
C THR A 217 6.31 -9.41 0.65
N GLY A 218 5.82 -9.35 -0.57
CA GLY A 218 4.96 -8.27 -1.05
C GLY A 218 5.73 -7.16 -1.77
N GLY A 219 6.85 -7.53 -2.39
CA GLY A 219 7.57 -6.69 -3.33
C GLY A 219 8.73 -5.88 -2.76
N GLY A 220 9.20 -6.17 -1.54
CA GLY A 220 10.39 -5.52 -0.98
C GLY A 220 11.65 -5.87 -1.75
N GLY A 221 12.48 -4.86 -2.07
CA GLY A 221 13.76 -5.01 -2.75
C GLY A 221 14.85 -5.54 -1.81
N THR A 222 15.75 -6.38 -2.33
CA THR A 222 16.91 -6.90 -1.59
C THR A 222 18.01 -5.87 -1.52
N GLY A 223 18.62 -5.68 -0.35
CA GLY A 223 19.75 -4.78 -0.14
C GLY A 223 20.93 -5.14 -1.04
N GLY A 224 21.52 -4.15 -1.69
CA GLY A 224 22.64 -4.27 -2.63
C GLY A 224 22.30 -4.92 -3.98
N SER A 225 21.00 -5.15 -4.26
CA SER A 225 20.61 -5.97 -5.42
C SER A 225 19.39 -5.49 -6.20
N SER A 226 18.30 -5.05 -5.55
CA SER A 226 17.07 -4.81 -6.29
C SER A 226 16.19 -3.69 -5.77
N ALA A 227 15.42 -3.11 -6.72
CA ALA A 227 14.34 -2.18 -6.43
C ALA A 227 13.13 -2.90 -5.83
N GLY A 228 12.23 -2.13 -5.23
CA GLY A 228 10.90 -2.61 -4.88
C GLY A 228 10.11 -2.95 -6.15
N THR A 229 9.29 -4.00 -6.06
CA THR A 229 8.46 -4.44 -7.19
C THR A 229 7.38 -3.41 -7.50
N THR A 230 7.23 -3.06 -8.78
CA THR A 230 6.19 -2.13 -9.26
C THR A 230 4.79 -2.67 -8.96
N ASN A 231 3.84 -1.76 -8.71
CA ASN A 231 2.43 -2.07 -8.44
C ASN A 231 2.21 -2.94 -7.18
N THR A 232 3.19 -2.93 -6.24
CA THR A 232 3.06 -3.60 -4.95
C THR A 232 3.26 -2.67 -3.76
N GLY A 233 3.81 -1.47 -4.00
CA GLY A 233 4.21 -0.56 -2.93
C GLY A 233 5.44 -1.02 -2.16
N GLY A 234 6.27 -1.91 -2.73
CA GLY A 234 7.45 -2.46 -2.05
C GLY A 234 8.53 -1.42 -1.84
N GLY A 235 9.22 -1.42 -0.68
CA GLY A 235 10.39 -0.57 -0.41
C GLY A 235 11.62 -1.00 -1.21
N GLY A 236 12.50 -0.06 -1.58
CA GLY A 236 13.75 -0.32 -2.29
C GLY A 236 14.85 -0.84 -1.36
N GLY A 237 15.76 -1.67 -1.89
CA GLY A 237 16.94 -2.15 -1.14
C GLY A 237 17.95 -1.03 -0.85
N GLY A 238 18.56 -1.03 0.35
CA GLY A 238 19.69 -0.17 0.69
C GLY A 238 20.97 -0.61 0.00
N ASN A 239 22.03 0.26 0.00
CA ASN A 239 23.31 -0.12 -0.58
C ASN A 239 24.50 0.38 0.26
N ASP A 240 25.68 -0.24 0.05
CA ASP A 240 26.97 0.11 0.65
C ASP A 240 27.95 0.45 -0.48
N GLY A 241 28.10 1.75 -0.75
CA GLY A 241 28.78 2.28 -1.93
C GLY A 241 27.96 2.14 -3.23
N GLY A 242 28.02 3.14 -4.08
CA GLY A 242 27.19 3.21 -5.28
C GLY A 242 25.74 3.61 -5.00
N ALA A 243 24.86 3.56 -5.99
CA ALA A 243 23.46 3.96 -5.84
C ALA A 243 22.63 2.87 -5.12
N ALA A 244 21.70 3.28 -4.27
CA ALA A 244 20.66 2.40 -3.74
C ALA A 244 19.48 2.28 -4.70
N PHE A 245 18.51 1.46 -4.35
CA PHE A 245 17.43 1.04 -5.20
C PHE A 245 16.11 1.79 -4.92
N ALA A 246 15.37 2.05 -6.00
CA ALA A 246 14.07 2.72 -5.88
C ALA A 246 13.02 1.82 -5.21
N GLY A 247 12.03 2.42 -4.57
CA GLY A 247 10.80 1.74 -4.20
C GLY A 247 9.93 1.41 -5.41
N GLY A 248 9.01 0.45 -5.26
CA GLY A 248 7.99 0.12 -6.25
C GLY A 248 6.81 1.10 -6.22
N SER A 249 6.15 1.30 -7.36
CA SER A 249 4.90 2.06 -7.40
C SER A 249 3.80 1.39 -6.58
N GLY A 250 2.83 2.19 -6.15
CA GLY A 250 1.60 1.73 -5.54
C GLY A 250 0.59 1.17 -6.54
N ILE A 251 -0.62 0.89 -6.06
CA ILE A 251 -1.74 0.35 -6.83
C ILE A 251 -3.06 0.73 -6.17
N CYS A 252 -4.13 0.86 -6.97
CA CYS A 252 -5.50 0.92 -6.47
C CYS A 252 -6.32 -0.21 -7.12
N ILE A 253 -7.01 -1.03 -6.30
CA ILE A 253 -7.88 -2.10 -6.77
C ILE A 253 -9.28 -1.89 -6.21
N ILE A 254 -10.28 -1.88 -7.11
CA ILE A 254 -11.69 -1.73 -6.78
C ILE A 254 -12.41 -3.00 -7.24
N SER A 255 -13.11 -3.67 -6.31
CA SER A 255 -13.93 -4.85 -6.60
C SER A 255 -15.39 -4.53 -6.27
N ALA A 256 -16.20 -4.27 -7.27
CA ALA A 256 -17.59 -3.79 -7.17
C ALA A 256 -18.61 -4.87 -7.54
N GLU A 257 -19.84 -4.73 -7.03
CA GLU A 257 -20.97 -5.63 -7.36
C GLU A 257 -21.61 -5.31 -8.71
N SER A 258 -21.35 -4.12 -9.25
CA SER A 258 -21.85 -3.70 -10.56
C SER A 258 -20.71 -3.22 -11.45
N ALA A 259 -20.89 -3.32 -12.76
CA ALA A 259 -19.95 -2.76 -13.72
C ALA A 259 -19.93 -1.23 -13.63
N ALA A 260 -18.74 -0.65 -13.82
CA ALA A 260 -18.59 0.80 -13.96
C ALA A 260 -19.23 1.27 -15.28
N VAL A 261 -19.82 2.45 -15.23
CA VAL A 261 -20.36 3.14 -16.43
C VAL A 261 -19.22 3.67 -17.28
N SER A 262 -18.16 4.18 -16.65
CA SER A 262 -16.98 4.67 -17.34
C SER A 262 -15.72 4.55 -16.50
N THR A 263 -14.57 4.41 -17.18
CA THR A 263 -13.23 4.44 -16.58
C THR A 263 -12.29 5.29 -17.43
N ASN A 264 -11.32 5.92 -16.79
CA ASN A 264 -10.19 6.58 -17.44
C ASN A 264 -8.87 6.10 -16.80
N GLY A 265 -7.75 6.23 -17.51
CA GLY A 265 -6.43 5.74 -17.03
C GLY A 265 -6.19 4.26 -17.32
N SER A 266 -7.03 3.63 -18.16
CA SER A 266 -6.88 2.24 -18.65
C SER A 266 -6.64 1.20 -17.54
N PRO A 267 -7.52 1.08 -16.53
CA PRO A 267 -7.37 0.03 -15.53
C PRO A 267 -7.51 -1.35 -16.18
N THR A 268 -6.77 -2.32 -15.67
CA THR A 268 -7.01 -3.73 -16.02
C THR A 268 -8.35 -4.15 -15.44
N TYR A 269 -9.25 -4.64 -16.31
CA TYR A 269 -10.58 -5.11 -15.91
C TYR A 269 -10.65 -6.64 -15.94
N THR A 270 -11.19 -7.22 -14.88
CA THR A 270 -11.49 -8.66 -14.79
C THR A 270 -12.81 -8.90 -14.05
N GLN A 271 -13.35 -10.10 -14.17
CA GLN A 271 -14.50 -10.55 -13.38
C GLN A 271 -14.15 -11.79 -12.59
N ASN A 272 -14.56 -11.84 -11.32
CA ASN A 272 -14.38 -13.01 -10.48
C ASN A 272 -15.50 -13.06 -9.42
N GLY A 273 -16.13 -14.24 -9.27
CA GLY A 273 -17.16 -14.47 -8.26
C GLY A 273 -18.35 -13.50 -8.33
N GLY A 274 -18.75 -13.06 -9.53
CA GLY A 274 -19.83 -12.11 -9.74
C GLY A 274 -19.45 -10.65 -9.44
N ARG A 275 -18.17 -10.37 -9.18
CA ARG A 275 -17.68 -9.01 -8.95
C ARG A 275 -16.89 -8.48 -10.14
N HIS A 276 -16.98 -7.18 -10.35
CA HIS A 276 -16.26 -6.42 -11.37
C HIS A 276 -15.01 -5.80 -10.75
N ILE A 277 -13.83 -6.19 -11.22
CA ILE A 277 -12.55 -5.83 -10.61
C ILE A 277 -11.79 -4.89 -11.54
N TYR A 278 -11.43 -3.73 -11.04
CA TYR A 278 -10.67 -2.68 -11.73
C TYR A 278 -9.35 -2.45 -11.00
N GLN A 279 -8.24 -2.73 -11.68
CA GLN A 279 -6.90 -2.57 -11.14
C GLN A 279 -6.22 -1.39 -11.82
N PHE A 280 -5.99 -0.32 -11.08
CA PHE A 280 -5.29 0.88 -11.52
C PHE A 280 -3.81 0.79 -11.16
N ASN A 281 -2.97 0.60 -12.16
CA ASN A 281 -1.50 0.67 -12.06
C ASN A 281 -0.99 2.10 -12.34
N ASN A 282 -1.84 2.95 -12.90
CA ASN A 282 -1.64 4.36 -13.17
C ASN A 282 -2.85 5.16 -12.68
N SER A 283 -2.67 6.47 -12.54
CA SER A 283 -3.77 7.36 -12.14
C SER A 283 -4.88 7.38 -13.18
N GLY A 284 -6.11 7.58 -12.72
CA GLY A 284 -7.30 7.58 -13.57
C GLY A 284 -8.56 7.94 -12.81
N SER A 285 -9.69 7.49 -13.31
CA SER A 285 -10.98 7.65 -12.62
C SER A 285 -11.97 6.55 -12.97
N ILE A 286 -13.01 6.42 -12.16
CA ILE A 286 -14.09 5.43 -12.32
C ILE A 286 -15.42 6.04 -11.88
N MET A 287 -16.48 5.71 -12.62
CA MET A 287 -17.86 6.09 -12.32
C MET A 287 -18.78 4.87 -12.43
N PHE A 288 -19.65 4.70 -11.45
CA PHE A 288 -20.64 3.61 -11.39
C PHE A 288 -22.05 4.08 -11.67
#